data_9de47eb7a4834099bc6b3191b8cf5483
#
_entry.id   9de47eb7a4834099bc6b3191b8cf5483
#
_cell.length_a   1.000
_cell.length_b   1.000
_cell.length_c   1.000
_cell.angle_alpha   90.00
_cell.angle_beta   90.00
_cell.angle_gamma   90.00
#
_symmetry.space_group_name_H-M   'P 1'
#
loop_
_entity.id
_entity.type
_entity.pdbx_description
1 polymer ?
#
loop_
_entity_poly.entity_id
_entity_poly.type
_entity_poly.pdbx_seq_one_letter_code
_entity_poly.pdbx_strand_id
1 'polypeptide(L)'
;MSLPSSFNAIKSYTELWCRYPELKRDPKFARVTKEHVNFFKELLGLQSAVIDGVSTDAVDDIEPFNSDWMRKYRGHSRLVLKPGSTEEVSKILKYCNDNMLAVVPQGGNTGLVGGSVPVFDEIVINLQRMNNIRSFDEVSGIFVADAGVILEVADNFLAEKNHIFPLDLGAKGSCQIGGNVATNAGGLRLLRYGSLHGNVLGIEAVLPDGTVVDDLSKLRKNNTGYDIKQLFIGGEGTIGIITGISILCPQRSPAINVAYFGLESYEKCQQAFREAKNQLSEILSAFELMDGRSQKLVNKATGKKMPLEGEYPFYCLIETSGSNTDHDSEVGEDRFTSLMDQ
;
A
#
# COMPACT_ATOMS: atom_id res chain seq x y z
N MET A 1 -4.73 31.72 -16.99
CA MET A 1 -5.77 31.05 -16.20
C MET A 1 -5.37 31.15 -14.73
N SER A 2 -6.07 31.96 -13.96
CA SER A 2 -5.80 32.22 -12.54
C SER A 2 -6.18 30.98 -11.71
N LEU A 3 -5.25 30.52 -10.87
CA LEU A 3 -5.51 29.49 -9.87
C LEU A 3 -6.60 29.98 -8.90
N PRO A 4 -7.55 29.14 -8.49
CA PRO A 4 -8.54 29.53 -7.50
C PRO A 4 -7.85 29.80 -6.17
N SER A 5 -8.22 30.90 -5.53
CA SER A 5 -7.64 31.39 -4.30
C SER A 5 -7.76 30.34 -3.17
N SER A 6 -6.68 30.14 -2.43
CA SER A 6 -6.52 29.23 -1.31
C SER A 6 -7.58 29.35 -0.20
N PHE A 7 -8.34 30.43 -0.16
CA PHE A 7 -9.38 30.69 0.84
C PHE A 7 -10.63 29.81 0.71
N ASN A 8 -11.00 29.35 -0.49
CA ASN A 8 -12.16 28.46 -0.67
C ASN A 8 -11.87 27.01 -0.31
N ALA A 9 -10.60 26.59 -0.34
CA ALA A 9 -10.20 25.25 0.08
C ALA A 9 -10.34 25.06 1.61
N ILE A 10 -10.02 26.10 2.39
CA ILE A 10 -10.09 26.05 3.87
C ILE A 10 -11.54 25.91 4.38
N LYS A 11 -12.53 26.50 3.70
CA LYS A 11 -13.94 26.33 4.07
C LYS A 11 -14.47 24.92 3.86
N SER A 12 -14.00 24.23 2.84
CA SER A 12 -14.43 22.83 2.57
C SER A 12 -13.85 21.83 3.59
N TYR A 13 -12.69 22.14 4.19
CA TYR A 13 -12.06 21.27 5.20
C TYR A 13 -12.75 21.32 6.56
N THR A 14 -13.32 22.47 6.95
CA THR A 14 -14.11 22.59 8.19
C THR A 14 -15.45 21.85 8.12
N GLU A 15 -16.01 21.65 6.93
CA GLU A 15 -17.25 20.90 6.74
C GLU A 15 -17.06 19.37 6.85
N LEU A 16 -15.87 18.82 6.59
CA LEU A 16 -15.58 17.39 6.72
C LEU A 16 -15.57 16.92 8.19
N TRP A 17 -15.28 17.79 9.14
CA TRP A 17 -15.33 17.49 10.58
C TRP A 17 -16.75 17.24 11.11
N CYS A 18 -17.76 17.79 10.46
CA CYS A 18 -19.16 17.55 10.81
C CYS A 18 -19.68 16.20 10.33
N ARG A 19 -18.89 15.41 9.59
CA ARG A 19 -19.37 14.15 8.98
C ARG A 19 -19.59 13.03 10.01
N TYR A 20 -18.86 13.10 11.14
CA TYR A 20 -18.95 12.14 12.24
C TYR A 20 -19.00 12.87 13.59
N PRO A 21 -20.04 13.68 13.86
CA PRO A 21 -20.13 14.51 15.08
C PRO A 21 -20.25 13.67 16.36
N GLU A 22 -20.57 12.39 16.23
CA GLU A 22 -20.63 11.42 17.33
C GLU A 22 -19.25 10.99 17.82
N LEU A 23 -18.19 11.12 17.00
CA LEU A 23 -16.83 10.77 17.38
C LEU A 23 -16.29 11.81 18.35
N LYS A 24 -15.85 11.36 19.51
CA LYS A 24 -15.22 12.19 20.55
C LYS A 24 -13.87 11.63 20.90
N ARG A 25 -12.89 12.54 21.06
CA ARG A 25 -11.58 12.18 21.58
C ARG A 25 -11.72 11.57 22.98
N ASP A 26 -11.13 10.40 23.17
CA ASP A 26 -11.13 9.76 24.48
C ASP A 26 -10.26 10.56 25.46
N PRO A 27 -10.83 11.04 26.58
CA PRO A 27 -10.11 11.88 27.54
C PRO A 27 -8.98 11.16 28.29
N LYS A 28 -8.93 9.82 28.22
CA LYS A 28 -7.83 9.06 28.84
C LYS A 28 -6.48 9.32 28.16
N PHE A 29 -6.46 9.68 26.88
CA PHE A 29 -5.23 10.00 26.18
C PHE A 29 -4.74 11.40 26.51
N ALA A 30 -3.46 11.51 26.87
CA ALA A 30 -2.79 12.78 27.13
C ALA A 30 -2.63 13.60 25.83
N ARG A 31 -2.50 14.91 25.94
CA ARG A 31 -2.09 15.79 24.86
C ARG A 31 -0.57 15.90 24.81
N VAL A 32 -0.04 16.01 23.59
CA VAL A 32 1.41 16.21 23.39
C VAL A 32 1.83 17.55 23.97
N THR A 33 2.89 17.55 24.79
CA THR A 33 3.52 18.73 25.39
C THR A 33 4.92 18.96 24.82
N LYS A 34 5.53 20.12 25.12
CA LYS A 34 6.92 20.41 24.74
C LYS A 34 7.93 19.44 25.36
N GLU A 35 7.65 18.89 26.53
CA GLU A 35 8.50 17.90 27.19
C GLU A 35 8.54 16.59 26.40
N HIS A 36 7.38 16.11 25.93
CA HIS A 36 7.29 14.95 25.05
C HIS A 36 8.07 15.18 23.74
N VAL A 37 7.94 16.36 23.13
CA VAL A 37 8.67 16.71 21.91
C VAL A 37 10.17 16.70 22.12
N ASN A 38 10.65 17.25 23.25
CA ASN A 38 12.08 17.26 23.58
C ASN A 38 12.62 15.84 23.74
N PHE A 39 11.87 14.96 24.42
CA PHE A 39 12.23 13.53 24.52
C PHE A 39 12.40 12.90 23.14
N PHE A 40 11.45 13.09 22.20
CA PHE A 40 11.55 12.50 20.86
C PHE A 40 12.68 13.10 20.02
N LYS A 41 12.99 14.39 20.19
CA LYS A 41 14.14 15.03 19.55
C LYS A 41 15.46 14.44 20.04
N GLU A 42 15.57 14.19 21.34
CA GLU A 42 16.76 13.55 21.93
C GLU A 42 16.87 12.08 21.48
N LEU A 43 15.75 11.33 21.52
CA LEU A 43 15.70 9.93 21.13
C LEU A 43 16.13 9.71 19.67
N LEU A 44 15.60 10.53 18.75
CA LEU A 44 15.83 10.36 17.32
C LEU A 44 17.12 11.03 16.82
N GLY A 45 17.69 11.97 17.59
CA GLY A 45 19.00 12.59 17.34
C GLY A 45 19.15 13.37 16.03
N LEU A 46 18.13 13.36 15.15
CA LEU A 46 18.10 14.02 13.84
C LEU A 46 16.96 15.04 13.80
N GLN A 47 17.28 16.29 13.48
CA GLN A 47 16.28 17.37 13.40
C GLN A 47 15.17 17.06 12.37
N SER A 48 15.51 16.47 11.23
CA SER A 48 14.56 16.08 10.17
C SER A 48 13.66 14.88 10.53
N ALA A 49 13.97 14.18 11.62
CA ALA A 49 13.19 13.04 12.09
C ALA A 49 11.97 13.45 12.95
N VAL A 50 11.88 14.72 13.36
CA VAL A 50 10.77 15.25 14.16
C VAL A 50 10.22 16.51 13.52
N ILE A 51 8.97 16.49 13.07
CA ILE A 51 8.26 17.69 12.64
C ILE A 51 7.41 18.17 13.82
N ASP A 52 7.77 19.33 14.37
CA ASP A 52 7.24 19.83 15.63
C ASP A 52 6.33 21.04 15.41
N GLY A 53 5.02 20.82 15.43
CA GLY A 53 4.01 21.89 15.44
C GLY A 53 3.48 22.22 16.84
N VAL A 54 4.08 21.65 17.90
CA VAL A 54 3.73 21.96 19.30
C VAL A 54 4.51 23.18 19.79
N SER A 55 5.81 23.23 19.45
CA SER A 55 6.73 24.29 19.87
C SER A 55 6.97 25.34 18.79
N THR A 56 6.61 25.05 17.54
CA THR A 56 6.82 25.89 16.36
C THR A 56 5.54 26.03 15.54
N ASP A 57 5.53 26.94 14.58
CA ASP A 57 4.41 27.13 13.64
C ASP A 57 4.55 26.25 12.37
N ALA A 58 5.07 25.04 12.51
CA ALA A 58 5.31 24.09 11.40
C ALA A 58 4.00 23.45 10.88
N VAL A 59 2.92 24.23 10.76
CA VAL A 59 1.60 23.73 10.33
C VAL A 59 1.64 23.20 8.91
N ASP A 60 2.31 23.93 8.01
CA ASP A 60 2.39 23.55 6.58
C ASP A 60 3.21 22.28 6.36
N ASP A 61 4.24 22.06 7.18
CA ASP A 61 5.08 20.84 7.10
C ASP A 61 4.34 19.58 7.61
N ILE A 62 3.37 19.75 8.50
CA ILE A 62 2.57 18.66 9.08
C ILE A 62 1.34 18.35 8.25
N GLU A 63 0.80 19.30 7.51
CA GLU A 63 -0.46 19.15 6.75
C GLU A 63 -0.47 17.92 5.82
N PRO A 64 0.61 17.55 5.09
CA PRO A 64 0.63 16.36 4.26
C PRO A 64 0.43 15.04 5.03
N PHE A 65 0.71 15.03 6.34
CA PHE A 65 0.54 13.87 7.21
C PHE A 65 -0.84 13.82 7.87
N ASN A 66 -1.54 14.93 7.90
CA ASN A 66 -2.89 15.06 8.48
C ASN A 66 -4.01 14.76 7.49
N SER A 67 -3.78 14.78 6.20
CA SER A 67 -4.78 14.56 5.15
C SER A 67 -4.49 13.29 4.37
N ASP A 68 -5.54 12.50 4.06
CA ASP A 68 -5.43 11.39 3.15
C ASP A 68 -5.31 11.85 1.68
N TRP A 69 -4.87 10.94 0.79
CA TRP A 69 -4.66 11.25 -0.63
C TRP A 69 -5.92 11.80 -1.33
N MET A 70 -7.10 11.30 -0.98
CA MET A 70 -8.36 11.77 -1.55
C MET A 70 -8.91 13.03 -0.85
N ARG A 71 -8.26 13.50 0.21
CA ARG A 71 -8.72 14.62 1.04
C ARG A 71 -10.13 14.42 1.62
N LYS A 72 -10.46 13.17 1.92
CA LYS A 72 -11.74 12.79 2.56
C LYS A 72 -11.65 12.77 4.07
N TYR A 73 -10.48 12.47 4.58
CA TYR A 73 -10.20 12.35 6.01
C TYR A 73 -9.06 13.28 6.39
N ARG A 74 -9.19 13.92 7.54
CA ARG A 74 -8.19 14.86 8.04
C ARG A 74 -8.16 14.86 9.55
N GLY A 75 -6.96 14.75 10.10
CA GLY A 75 -6.68 14.89 11.52
C GLY A 75 -6.06 16.24 11.89
N HIS A 76 -5.61 16.34 13.14
CA HIS A 76 -4.97 17.54 13.71
C HIS A 76 -3.72 17.18 14.50
N SER A 77 -2.96 16.21 14.04
CA SER A 77 -1.65 15.95 14.63
C SER A 77 -0.81 17.23 14.63
N ARG A 78 -0.10 17.43 15.71
CA ARG A 78 0.89 18.49 15.86
C ARG A 78 2.31 17.95 15.95
N LEU A 79 2.48 16.62 15.80
CA LEU A 79 3.79 15.97 15.90
C LEU A 79 3.89 14.80 14.93
N VAL A 80 4.91 14.84 14.08
CA VAL A 80 5.26 13.72 13.18
C VAL A 80 6.64 13.21 13.56
N LEU A 81 6.73 11.90 13.82
CA LEU A 81 7.98 11.21 14.13
C LEU A 81 8.36 10.29 12.97
N LYS A 82 9.61 10.35 12.56
CA LYS A 82 10.16 9.55 11.46
C LYS A 82 11.30 8.68 11.98
N PRO A 83 10.99 7.53 12.62
CA PRO A 83 12.02 6.60 13.06
C PRO A 83 12.80 6.02 11.88
N GLY A 84 14.06 5.67 12.09
CA GLY A 84 14.94 5.04 11.12
C GLY A 84 15.26 3.57 11.44
N SER A 85 14.80 3.05 12.57
CA SER A 85 15.02 1.66 12.97
C SER A 85 13.88 1.10 13.83
N THR A 86 13.82 -0.22 13.94
CA THR A 86 12.85 -0.93 14.78
C THR A 86 13.01 -0.57 16.25
N GLU A 87 14.26 -0.36 16.71
CA GLU A 87 14.56 0.06 18.08
C GLU A 87 14.04 1.46 18.39
N GLU A 88 14.13 2.38 17.41
CA GLU A 88 13.54 3.72 17.55
C GLU A 88 12.00 3.63 17.63
N VAL A 89 11.35 2.82 16.80
CA VAL A 89 9.90 2.58 16.87
C VAL A 89 9.52 1.99 18.23
N SER A 90 10.26 1.00 18.72
CA SER A 90 10.04 0.37 20.02
C SER A 90 10.09 1.38 21.17
N LYS A 91 11.11 2.22 21.22
CA LYS A 91 11.26 3.27 22.24
C LYS A 91 10.16 4.34 22.15
N ILE A 92 9.77 4.72 20.92
CA ILE A 92 8.65 5.66 20.70
C ILE A 92 7.35 5.07 21.23
N LEU A 93 6.99 3.84 20.83
CA LEU A 93 5.74 3.21 21.26
C LEU A 93 5.71 2.98 22.76
N LYS A 94 6.80 2.49 23.35
CA LYS A 94 6.91 2.34 24.79
C LYS A 94 6.64 3.65 25.51
N TYR A 95 7.31 4.72 25.09
CA TYR A 95 7.11 6.05 25.69
C TYR A 95 5.69 6.55 25.55
N CYS A 96 5.09 6.38 24.33
CA CYS A 96 3.71 6.76 24.09
C CYS A 96 2.73 5.98 24.99
N ASN A 97 2.95 4.69 25.16
CA ASN A 97 2.13 3.84 26.02
C ASN A 97 2.24 4.28 27.49
N ASP A 98 3.46 4.47 27.99
CA ASP A 98 3.71 4.86 29.38
C ASP A 98 3.12 6.24 29.70
N ASN A 99 3.00 7.12 28.71
CA ASN A 99 2.47 8.50 28.86
C ASN A 99 1.04 8.66 28.29
N MET A 100 0.35 7.57 27.95
CA MET A 100 -1.01 7.60 27.37
C MET A 100 -1.13 8.53 26.15
N LEU A 101 -0.13 8.55 25.29
CA LEU A 101 -0.13 9.32 24.03
C LEU A 101 -0.67 8.45 22.90
N ALA A 102 -1.71 8.93 22.23
CA ALA A 102 -2.28 8.24 21.07
C ALA A 102 -1.38 8.39 19.84
N VAL A 103 -1.27 7.32 19.03
CA VAL A 103 -0.43 7.27 17.84
C VAL A 103 -1.21 6.76 16.63
N VAL A 104 -0.78 7.14 15.44
CA VAL A 104 -1.22 6.56 14.16
C VAL A 104 0.00 6.21 13.32
N PRO A 105 0.17 4.95 12.90
CA PRO A 105 1.23 4.57 11.96
C PRO A 105 0.88 5.03 10.56
N GLN A 106 1.89 5.53 9.84
CA GLN A 106 1.72 6.00 8.46
C GLN A 106 2.89 5.56 7.58
N GLY A 107 2.55 4.99 6.41
CA GLY A 107 3.51 4.73 5.34
C GLY A 107 3.48 5.85 4.30
N GLY A 108 3.28 5.50 3.02
CA GLY A 108 3.19 6.46 1.90
C GLY A 108 1.89 7.27 1.83
N ASN A 109 0.98 7.10 2.77
CA ASN A 109 -0.31 7.80 2.87
C ASN A 109 -1.17 7.70 1.58
N THR A 110 -1.16 6.55 0.92
CA THR A 110 -1.86 6.28 -0.34
C THR A 110 -3.20 5.57 -0.16
N GLY A 111 -3.58 5.24 1.07
CA GLY A 111 -4.85 4.60 1.41
C GLY A 111 -6.05 5.52 1.11
N LEU A 112 -7.21 4.90 0.79
CA LEU A 112 -8.42 5.62 0.35
C LEU A 112 -9.50 5.72 1.44
N VAL A 113 -9.26 5.14 2.63
CA VAL A 113 -10.25 4.99 3.71
C VAL A 113 -9.83 5.66 5.02
N GLY A 114 -8.77 6.46 5.00
CA GLY A 114 -8.33 7.27 6.13
C GLY A 114 -7.58 6.53 7.23
N GLY A 115 -7.20 5.26 7.04
CA GLY A 115 -6.52 4.45 8.08
C GLY A 115 -5.12 4.92 8.45
N SER A 116 -4.50 5.77 7.63
CA SER A 116 -3.14 6.30 7.85
C SER A 116 -3.10 7.73 8.39
N VAL A 117 -4.25 8.39 8.56
CA VAL A 117 -4.31 9.75 9.08
C VAL A 117 -4.90 9.79 10.49
N PRO A 118 -4.52 10.77 11.32
CA PRO A 118 -5.09 10.93 12.65
C PRO A 118 -6.61 11.10 12.58
N VAL A 119 -7.32 10.59 13.58
CA VAL A 119 -8.75 10.91 13.78
C VAL A 119 -8.87 12.23 14.54
N PHE A 120 -7.97 12.46 15.48
CA PHE A 120 -7.90 13.68 16.31
C PHE A 120 -6.50 14.29 16.25
N ASP A 121 -5.76 14.19 17.36
CA ASP A 121 -4.44 14.79 17.57
C ASP A 121 -3.36 13.73 17.84
N GLU A 122 -3.58 12.51 17.35
CA GLU A 122 -2.62 11.42 17.49
C GLU A 122 -1.26 11.81 16.89
N ILE A 123 -0.19 11.32 17.50
CA ILE A 123 1.17 11.45 16.96
C ILE A 123 1.28 10.58 15.71
N VAL A 124 1.70 11.16 14.59
CA VAL A 124 1.97 10.38 13.38
C VAL A 124 3.35 9.75 13.46
N ILE A 125 3.43 8.42 13.32
CA ILE A 125 4.68 7.67 13.20
C ILE A 125 4.84 7.28 11.74
N ASN A 126 5.67 8.01 10.99
CA ASN A 126 5.86 7.81 9.55
C ASN A 126 7.14 7.05 9.27
N LEU A 127 7.05 5.93 8.53
CA LEU A 127 8.13 4.97 8.32
C LEU A 127 9.06 5.28 7.14
N GLN A 128 8.96 6.45 6.51
CA GLN A 128 9.71 6.78 5.29
C GLN A 128 11.24 6.68 5.41
N ARG A 129 11.81 6.74 6.64
CA ARG A 129 13.25 6.59 6.88
C ARG A 129 13.67 5.12 7.02
N MET A 130 12.74 4.21 7.23
CA MET A 130 13.00 2.76 7.29
C MET A 130 12.90 2.18 5.88
N ASN A 131 13.89 2.45 5.04
CA ASN A 131 13.84 2.18 3.59
C ASN A 131 15.00 1.33 3.06
N ASN A 132 15.61 0.51 3.92
CA ASN A 132 16.71 -0.37 3.53
C ASN A 132 16.18 -1.69 2.95
N ILE A 133 16.78 -2.13 1.85
CA ILE A 133 16.69 -3.52 1.40
C ILE A 133 17.72 -4.30 2.21
N ARG A 134 17.26 -5.21 3.08
CA ARG A 134 18.12 -5.93 4.03
C ARG A 134 18.82 -7.12 3.37
N SER A 135 18.11 -7.91 2.56
CA SER A 135 18.70 -9.02 1.79
C SER A 135 17.78 -9.51 0.67
N PHE A 136 18.36 -10.16 -0.32
CA PHE A 136 17.65 -10.90 -1.35
C PHE A 136 18.44 -12.18 -1.68
N ASP A 137 17.75 -13.31 -1.72
CA ASP A 137 18.28 -14.60 -2.17
C ASP A 137 17.68 -14.96 -3.53
N GLU A 138 18.48 -14.92 -4.58
CA GLU A 138 18.04 -15.17 -5.96
C GLU A 138 17.58 -16.61 -6.20
N VAL A 139 18.06 -17.58 -5.42
CA VAL A 139 17.69 -19.00 -5.58
C VAL A 139 16.31 -19.27 -5.02
N SER A 140 16.04 -18.79 -3.82
CA SER A 140 14.74 -18.98 -3.16
C SER A 140 13.70 -17.91 -3.52
N GLY A 141 14.13 -16.78 -4.11
CA GLY A 141 13.29 -15.61 -4.39
C GLY A 141 12.85 -14.87 -3.11
N ILE A 142 13.58 -15.02 -2.01
CA ILE A 142 13.18 -14.41 -0.73
C ILE A 142 13.81 -13.02 -0.58
N PHE A 143 12.94 -12.02 -0.49
CA PHE A 143 13.28 -10.63 -0.31
C PHE A 143 12.98 -10.18 1.12
N VAL A 144 13.95 -9.54 1.79
CA VAL A 144 13.79 -8.98 3.13
C VAL A 144 14.12 -7.50 3.10
N ALA A 145 13.20 -6.67 3.60
CA ALA A 145 13.35 -5.22 3.60
C ALA A 145 12.63 -4.54 4.76
N ASP A 146 12.99 -3.30 5.01
CA ASP A 146 12.30 -2.40 5.90
C ASP A 146 10.89 -2.07 5.38
N ALA A 147 9.96 -1.82 6.28
CA ALA A 147 8.56 -1.56 5.96
C ALA A 147 8.32 -0.26 5.17
N GLY A 148 9.20 0.72 5.27
CA GLY A 148 9.14 2.00 4.57
C GLY A 148 9.72 1.98 3.14
N VAL A 149 10.20 0.84 2.65
CA VAL A 149 10.64 0.70 1.25
C VAL A 149 9.44 0.95 0.32
N ILE A 150 9.65 1.81 -0.68
CA ILE A 150 8.64 2.10 -1.71
C ILE A 150 8.50 0.88 -2.64
N LEU A 151 7.25 0.51 -2.96
CA LEU A 151 6.96 -0.67 -3.79
C LEU A 151 7.70 -0.66 -5.13
N GLU A 152 7.73 0.47 -5.83
CA GLU A 152 8.44 0.61 -7.10
C GLU A 152 9.97 0.44 -6.95
N VAL A 153 10.54 0.91 -5.84
CA VAL A 153 11.97 0.71 -5.54
C VAL A 153 12.27 -0.78 -5.33
N ALA A 154 11.40 -1.48 -4.59
CA ALA A 154 11.53 -2.93 -4.41
C ALA A 154 11.39 -3.69 -5.73
N ASP A 155 10.39 -3.35 -6.57
CA ASP A 155 10.16 -4.02 -7.86
C ASP A 155 11.30 -3.77 -8.85
N ASN A 156 11.86 -2.53 -8.89
CA ASN A 156 13.01 -2.19 -9.73
C ASN A 156 14.27 -2.95 -9.30
N PHE A 157 14.56 -3.02 -7.99
CA PHE A 157 15.68 -3.82 -7.47
C PHE A 157 15.55 -5.31 -7.85
N LEU A 158 14.35 -5.87 -7.74
CA LEU A 158 14.07 -7.24 -8.11
C LEU A 158 14.13 -7.48 -9.62
N ALA A 159 13.75 -6.49 -10.43
CA ALA A 159 13.82 -6.56 -11.89
C ALA A 159 15.26 -6.75 -12.41
N GLU A 160 16.23 -6.08 -11.78
CA GLU A 160 17.67 -6.24 -12.08
C GLU A 160 18.16 -7.68 -11.82
N LYS A 161 17.43 -8.43 -11.01
CA LYS A 161 17.70 -9.82 -10.62
C LYS A 161 16.72 -10.82 -11.22
N ASN A 162 16.01 -10.39 -12.27
CA ASN A 162 15.00 -11.18 -12.98
C ASN A 162 13.85 -11.71 -12.09
N HIS A 163 13.48 -10.93 -11.07
CA HIS A 163 12.36 -11.20 -10.18
C HIS A 163 11.35 -10.05 -10.18
N ILE A 164 10.17 -10.29 -9.62
CA ILE A 164 9.14 -9.26 -9.41
C ILE A 164 8.64 -9.27 -7.97
N PHE A 165 8.21 -8.12 -7.48
CA PHE A 165 7.43 -8.07 -6.25
C PHE A 165 6.01 -8.62 -6.53
N PRO A 166 5.42 -9.51 -5.68
CA PRO A 166 4.14 -10.18 -6.00
C PRO A 166 2.91 -9.26 -5.86
N LEU A 167 3.11 -7.95 -5.89
CA LEU A 167 2.09 -6.91 -5.82
C LEU A 167 2.40 -5.82 -6.84
N ASP A 168 1.38 -5.33 -7.55
CA ASP A 168 1.46 -4.13 -8.38
C ASP A 168 0.23 -3.26 -8.13
N LEU A 169 0.45 -1.96 -7.91
CA LEU A 169 -0.57 -0.99 -7.55
C LEU A 169 -0.39 0.30 -8.36
N GLY A 170 -1.47 1.01 -8.62
CA GLY A 170 -1.41 2.35 -9.23
C GLY A 170 -0.59 3.35 -8.41
N ALA A 171 -0.49 3.16 -7.10
CA ALA A 171 0.28 4.01 -6.17
C ALA A 171 1.73 3.53 -5.95
N LYS A 172 2.27 2.61 -6.76
CA LYS A 172 3.58 1.96 -6.55
C LYS A 172 4.74 2.93 -6.34
N GLY A 173 4.70 4.11 -6.98
CA GLY A 173 5.74 5.14 -6.86
C GLY A 173 5.80 5.85 -5.51
N SER A 174 4.82 5.63 -4.62
CA SER A 174 4.76 6.29 -3.31
C SER A 174 4.29 5.42 -2.17
N CYS A 175 3.55 4.33 -2.43
CA CYS A 175 3.14 3.40 -1.38
C CYS A 175 4.36 2.63 -0.83
N GLN A 176 4.32 2.33 0.47
CA GLN A 176 5.36 1.59 1.17
C GLN A 176 4.92 0.16 1.43
N ILE A 177 5.85 -0.80 1.29
CA ILE A 177 5.52 -2.24 1.38
C ILE A 177 4.95 -2.64 2.74
N GLY A 178 5.38 -2.00 3.84
CA GLY A 178 4.80 -2.22 5.18
C GLY A 178 3.33 -1.84 5.25
N GLY A 179 2.96 -0.69 4.69
CA GLY A 179 1.57 -0.26 4.58
C GLY A 179 0.75 -1.20 3.69
N ASN A 180 1.35 -1.69 2.59
CA ASN A 180 0.68 -2.67 1.72
C ASN A 180 0.40 -3.98 2.46
N VAL A 181 1.32 -4.47 3.27
CA VAL A 181 1.11 -5.67 4.11
C VAL A 181 0.09 -5.38 5.21
N ALA A 182 0.19 -4.24 5.90
CA ALA A 182 -0.74 -3.86 6.95
C ALA A 182 -2.20 -3.75 6.46
N THR A 183 -2.41 -3.44 5.18
CA THR A 183 -3.76 -3.38 4.56
C THR A 183 -4.11 -4.62 3.75
N ASN A 184 -3.24 -5.64 3.70
CA ASN A 184 -3.35 -6.80 2.81
C ASN A 184 -3.73 -6.35 1.38
N ALA A 185 -2.98 -5.40 0.85
CA ALA A 185 -3.27 -4.78 -0.43
C ALA A 185 -3.32 -5.82 -1.56
N GLY A 186 -4.33 -5.72 -2.39
CA GLY A 186 -4.49 -6.51 -3.61
C GLY A 186 -4.37 -5.61 -4.84
N GLY A 187 -3.73 -6.08 -5.89
CA GLY A 187 -3.57 -5.36 -7.14
C GLY A 187 -3.54 -6.32 -8.33
N LEU A 188 -3.08 -5.84 -9.48
CA LEU A 188 -3.08 -6.57 -10.75
C LEU A 188 -2.52 -7.99 -10.62
N ARG A 189 -1.45 -8.18 -9.84
CA ARG A 189 -0.76 -9.47 -9.65
C ARG A 189 -1.48 -10.46 -8.72
N LEU A 190 -2.57 -10.03 -8.06
CA LEU A 190 -3.31 -10.88 -7.12
C LEU A 190 -3.85 -12.15 -7.77
N LEU A 191 -4.32 -12.07 -9.01
CA LEU A 191 -4.92 -13.21 -9.70
C LEU A 191 -3.94 -14.38 -9.84
N ARG A 192 -2.68 -14.09 -10.19
CA ARG A 192 -1.65 -15.11 -10.41
C ARG A 192 -0.91 -15.51 -9.14
N TYR A 193 -0.56 -14.53 -8.30
CA TYR A 193 0.33 -14.77 -7.16
C TYR A 193 -0.40 -14.83 -5.81
N GLY A 194 -1.73 -14.60 -5.80
CA GLY A 194 -2.52 -14.62 -4.58
C GLY A 194 -2.33 -13.37 -3.71
N SER A 195 -2.92 -13.41 -2.53
CA SER A 195 -2.85 -12.30 -1.56
C SER A 195 -1.52 -12.27 -0.80
N LEU A 196 -1.23 -11.15 -0.14
CA LEU A 196 -0.05 -11.01 0.71
C LEU A 196 -0.04 -11.99 1.89
N HIS A 197 -1.20 -12.46 2.36
CA HIS A 197 -1.28 -13.56 3.34
C HIS A 197 -0.51 -14.83 2.91
N GLY A 198 -0.50 -15.13 1.60
CA GLY A 198 0.22 -16.29 1.07
C GLY A 198 1.68 -16.01 0.69
N ASN A 199 2.02 -14.75 0.39
CA ASN A 199 3.34 -14.38 -0.11
C ASN A 199 4.30 -13.92 0.99
N VAL A 200 3.79 -13.30 2.09
CA VAL A 200 4.60 -12.89 3.23
C VAL A 200 5.02 -14.10 4.04
N LEU A 201 6.32 -14.31 4.18
CA LEU A 201 6.91 -15.43 4.91
C LEU A 201 7.16 -15.09 6.38
N GLY A 202 7.47 -13.83 6.67
CA GLY A 202 7.73 -13.35 8.02
C GLY A 202 7.60 -11.84 8.13
N ILE A 203 7.43 -11.38 9.35
CA ILE A 203 7.38 -9.96 9.69
C ILE A 203 8.27 -9.65 10.90
N GLU A 204 8.68 -8.40 10.98
CA GLU A 204 9.15 -7.76 12.19
C GLU A 204 8.15 -6.65 12.51
N ALA A 205 7.67 -6.61 13.75
CA ALA A 205 6.69 -5.63 14.18
C ALA A 205 6.93 -5.17 15.61
N VAL A 206 6.42 -4.00 15.96
CA VAL A 206 6.50 -3.47 17.33
C VAL A 206 5.08 -3.31 17.87
N LEU A 207 4.84 -3.94 19.04
CA LEU A 207 3.57 -3.84 19.76
C LEU A 207 3.42 -2.47 20.45
N PRO A 208 2.19 -2.08 20.87
CA PRO A 208 1.96 -0.79 21.51
C PRO A 208 2.77 -0.52 22.77
N ASP A 209 3.19 -1.57 23.51
CA ASP A 209 4.03 -1.47 24.70
C ASP A 209 5.54 -1.37 24.40
N GLY A 210 5.91 -1.35 23.12
CA GLY A 210 7.29 -1.33 22.64
C GLY A 210 7.93 -2.70 22.48
N THR A 211 7.22 -3.79 22.76
CA THR A 211 7.74 -5.15 22.54
C THR A 211 7.98 -5.39 21.05
N VAL A 212 9.18 -5.85 20.71
CA VAL A 212 9.54 -6.23 19.34
C VAL A 212 9.16 -7.69 19.10
N VAL A 213 8.36 -7.94 18.10
CA VAL A 213 8.06 -9.25 17.55
C VAL A 213 8.94 -9.43 16.32
N ASP A 214 9.99 -10.24 16.43
CA ASP A 214 10.88 -10.56 15.32
C ASP A 214 10.63 -12.00 14.85
N ASP A 215 9.90 -12.10 13.75
CA ASP A 215 9.64 -13.35 13.04
C ASP A 215 9.90 -13.15 11.54
N LEU A 216 11.08 -12.62 11.20
CA LEU A 216 11.54 -12.48 9.81
C LEU A 216 11.96 -13.83 9.22
N SER A 217 11.09 -14.84 9.34
CA SER A 217 11.30 -16.18 8.80
C SER A 217 11.55 -16.12 7.29
N LYS A 218 12.49 -16.95 6.82
CA LYS A 218 12.78 -17.17 5.39
C LYS A 218 12.31 -18.55 4.93
N LEU A 219 11.50 -19.24 5.73
CA LEU A 219 10.98 -20.56 5.41
C LEU A 219 9.64 -20.44 4.68
N ARG A 220 9.54 -21.07 3.50
CA ARG A 220 8.27 -21.15 2.75
C ARG A 220 7.20 -21.97 3.48
N LYS A 221 7.64 -22.88 4.35
CA LYS A 221 6.78 -23.66 5.23
C LYS A 221 7.36 -23.61 6.63
N ASN A 222 6.64 -23.02 7.57
CA ASN A 222 6.97 -22.99 8.98
C ASN A 222 5.75 -23.48 9.78
N ASN A 223 5.88 -24.66 10.40
CA ASN A 223 4.82 -25.28 11.22
C ASN A 223 5.12 -25.15 12.73
N THR A 224 5.99 -24.24 13.12
CA THR A 224 6.39 -24.04 14.52
C THR A 224 5.42 -23.06 15.20
N GLY A 225 4.48 -23.58 15.97
CA GLY A 225 3.51 -22.78 16.71
C GLY A 225 2.43 -22.11 15.85
N TYR A 226 1.82 -21.07 16.40
CA TYR A 226 0.84 -20.26 15.66
C TYR A 226 1.51 -19.35 14.65
N ASP A 227 0.85 -19.15 13.52
CA ASP A 227 1.29 -18.24 12.46
C ASP A 227 0.86 -16.79 12.80
N ILE A 228 1.61 -16.16 13.72
CA ILE A 228 1.26 -14.85 14.29
C ILE A 228 1.35 -13.70 13.28
N LYS A 229 2.15 -13.82 12.20
CA LYS A 229 2.23 -12.79 11.15
C LYS A 229 0.85 -12.51 10.53
N GLN A 230 -0.04 -13.50 10.49
CA GLN A 230 -1.38 -13.36 9.93
C GLN A 230 -2.25 -12.37 10.69
N LEU A 231 -1.95 -12.07 11.95
CA LEU A 231 -2.66 -11.07 12.75
C LEU A 231 -2.32 -9.63 12.30
N PHE A 232 -1.10 -9.44 11.80
CA PHE A 232 -0.62 -8.14 11.35
C PHE A 232 -0.96 -7.84 9.90
N ILE A 233 -1.04 -8.89 9.04
CA ILE A 233 -1.43 -8.75 7.63
C ILE A 233 -2.92 -8.38 7.57
N GLY A 234 -3.22 -7.18 7.08
CA GLY A 234 -4.59 -6.65 7.10
C GLY A 234 -5.02 -6.10 8.47
N GLY A 235 -4.13 -6.06 9.47
CA GLY A 235 -4.40 -5.51 10.80
C GLY A 235 -4.43 -3.97 10.86
N GLU A 236 -4.07 -3.29 9.78
CA GLU A 236 -4.11 -1.83 9.59
C GLU A 236 -3.42 -1.04 10.71
N GLY A 237 -2.35 -1.59 11.30
CA GLY A 237 -1.61 -0.94 12.39
C GLY A 237 -2.32 -0.93 13.75
N THR A 238 -3.45 -1.62 13.90
CA THR A 238 -4.27 -1.59 15.14
C THR A 238 -3.66 -2.38 16.29
N ILE A 239 -2.82 -3.37 16.00
CA ILE A 239 -2.17 -4.22 17.01
C ILE A 239 -0.66 -4.02 17.12
N GLY A 240 -0.08 -3.23 16.22
CA GLY A 240 1.36 -2.93 16.20
C GLY A 240 1.79 -2.36 14.87
N ILE A 241 3.03 -1.89 14.81
CA ILE A 241 3.64 -1.29 13.62
C ILE A 241 4.58 -2.30 12.98
N ILE A 242 4.32 -2.68 11.72
CA ILE A 242 5.23 -3.51 10.93
C ILE A 242 6.48 -2.69 10.58
N THR A 243 7.66 -3.20 10.91
CA THR A 243 8.95 -2.53 10.68
C THR A 243 9.83 -3.25 9.67
N GLY A 244 9.62 -4.55 9.48
CA GLY A 244 10.33 -5.35 8.49
C GLY A 244 9.46 -6.46 7.90
N ILE A 245 9.79 -6.89 6.68
CA ILE A 245 9.04 -7.89 5.91
C ILE A 245 9.99 -8.87 5.26
N SER A 246 9.66 -10.17 5.33
CA SER A 246 10.23 -11.24 4.51
C SER A 246 9.13 -11.73 3.58
N ILE A 247 9.37 -11.68 2.25
CA ILE A 247 8.35 -11.98 1.25
C ILE A 247 8.95 -12.81 0.10
N LEU A 248 8.14 -13.72 -0.44
CA LEU A 248 8.48 -14.51 -1.62
C LEU A 248 8.22 -13.70 -2.89
N CYS A 249 9.28 -13.49 -3.67
CA CYS A 249 9.27 -12.77 -4.94
C CYS A 249 9.49 -13.77 -6.07
N PRO A 250 8.49 -13.99 -6.95
CA PRO A 250 8.64 -14.92 -8.06
C PRO A 250 9.56 -14.39 -9.15
N GLN A 251 10.05 -15.28 -9.99
CA GLN A 251 10.79 -14.90 -11.19
C GLN A 251 9.91 -14.13 -12.15
N ARG A 252 10.50 -13.16 -12.84
CA ARG A 252 9.84 -12.35 -13.87
C ARG A 252 9.59 -13.21 -15.11
N SER A 253 8.36 -13.22 -15.57
CA SER A 253 8.00 -13.84 -16.84
C SER A 253 8.48 -12.98 -18.02
N PRO A 254 9.23 -13.54 -18.99
CA PRO A 254 9.71 -12.78 -20.15
C PRO A 254 8.62 -12.54 -21.20
N ALA A 255 7.63 -13.43 -21.32
CA ALA A 255 6.53 -13.31 -22.28
C ALA A 255 5.31 -12.69 -21.60
N ILE A 256 4.93 -11.49 -21.99
CA ILE A 256 3.73 -10.79 -21.49
C ILE A 256 2.91 -10.34 -22.69
N ASN A 257 1.65 -10.76 -22.75
CA ASN A 257 0.68 -10.32 -23.75
C ASN A 257 -0.54 -9.71 -23.06
N VAL A 258 -1.11 -8.67 -23.66
CA VAL A 258 -2.28 -7.98 -23.14
C VAL A 258 -3.35 -7.89 -24.23
N ALA A 259 -4.57 -8.27 -23.88
CA ALA A 259 -5.74 -8.08 -24.73
C ALA A 259 -6.77 -7.21 -24.01
N TYR A 260 -7.46 -6.36 -24.78
CA TYR A 260 -8.46 -5.44 -24.27
C TYR A 260 -9.77 -5.61 -25.03
N PHE A 261 -10.85 -5.93 -24.33
CA PHE A 261 -12.14 -6.27 -24.91
C PHE A 261 -13.22 -5.29 -24.49
N GLY A 262 -14.14 -4.96 -25.43
CA GLY A 262 -15.42 -4.33 -25.15
C GLY A 262 -16.52 -5.38 -25.06
N LEU A 263 -17.35 -5.33 -24.02
CA LEU A 263 -18.38 -6.32 -23.71
C LEU A 263 -19.74 -5.67 -23.51
N GLU A 264 -20.80 -6.33 -23.99
CA GLU A 264 -22.14 -5.79 -24.04
C GLU A 264 -22.90 -5.87 -22.71
N SER A 265 -22.51 -6.77 -21.80
CA SER A 265 -23.16 -6.94 -20.51
C SER A 265 -22.21 -7.46 -19.43
N TYR A 266 -22.63 -7.37 -18.17
CA TYR A 266 -21.88 -7.92 -17.04
C TYR A 266 -21.83 -9.46 -17.09
N GLU A 267 -22.88 -10.11 -17.59
CA GLU A 267 -22.91 -11.56 -17.80
C GLU A 267 -21.85 -11.99 -18.81
N LYS A 268 -21.63 -11.19 -19.87
CA LYS A 268 -20.54 -11.45 -20.83
C LYS A 268 -19.16 -11.28 -20.17
N CYS A 269 -19.01 -10.34 -19.24
CA CYS A 269 -17.77 -10.22 -18.46
C CYS A 269 -17.51 -11.46 -17.59
N GLN A 270 -18.54 -11.99 -16.95
CA GLN A 270 -18.42 -13.21 -16.14
C GLN A 270 -18.11 -14.44 -17.03
N GLN A 271 -18.72 -14.53 -18.20
CA GLN A 271 -18.42 -15.57 -19.18
C GLN A 271 -16.96 -15.48 -19.65
N ALA A 272 -16.50 -14.29 -20.05
CA ALA A 272 -15.11 -14.05 -20.47
C ALA A 272 -14.11 -14.42 -19.37
N PHE A 273 -14.40 -14.09 -18.10
CA PHE A 273 -13.53 -14.47 -16.98
C PHE A 273 -13.48 -15.99 -16.79
N ARG A 274 -14.62 -16.68 -16.89
CA ARG A 274 -14.67 -18.15 -16.80
C ARG A 274 -13.84 -18.80 -17.91
N GLU A 275 -14.03 -18.34 -19.16
CA GLU A 275 -13.28 -18.89 -20.29
C GLU A 275 -11.79 -18.55 -20.23
N ALA A 276 -11.43 -17.33 -19.80
CA ALA A 276 -10.03 -16.98 -19.55
C ALA A 276 -9.37 -17.93 -18.53
N LYS A 277 -10.06 -18.24 -17.43
CA LYS A 277 -9.56 -19.22 -16.45
C LYS A 277 -9.45 -20.64 -17.02
N ASN A 278 -10.35 -21.05 -17.91
CA ASN A 278 -10.34 -22.38 -18.51
C ASN A 278 -9.22 -22.53 -19.56
N GLN A 279 -9.08 -21.52 -20.42
CA GLN A 279 -8.20 -21.62 -21.60
C GLN A 279 -6.78 -21.10 -21.34
N LEU A 280 -6.62 -20.11 -20.43
CA LEU A 280 -5.34 -19.44 -20.17
C LEU A 280 -4.72 -19.85 -18.82
N SER A 281 -5.36 -20.71 -18.06
CA SER A 281 -5.08 -21.16 -16.69
C SER A 281 -3.63 -20.97 -16.22
N GLU A 282 -2.67 -21.59 -16.92
CA GLU A 282 -1.24 -21.61 -16.56
C GLU A 282 -0.50 -20.30 -16.83
N ILE A 283 -1.01 -19.48 -17.78
CA ILE A 283 -0.38 -18.22 -18.19
C ILE A 283 -1.20 -16.98 -17.82
N LEU A 284 -2.45 -17.13 -17.38
CA LEU A 284 -3.30 -15.99 -16.98
C LEU A 284 -2.68 -15.25 -15.79
N SER A 285 -2.36 -13.97 -15.97
CA SER A 285 -1.69 -13.16 -14.95
C SER A 285 -2.56 -12.02 -14.41
N ALA A 286 -3.46 -11.46 -15.24
CA ALA A 286 -4.39 -10.45 -14.78
C ALA A 286 -5.72 -10.51 -15.53
N PHE A 287 -6.78 -10.08 -14.86
CA PHE A 287 -8.11 -9.85 -15.42
C PHE A 287 -8.74 -8.65 -14.74
N GLU A 288 -8.85 -7.52 -15.46
CA GLU A 288 -9.35 -6.27 -14.91
C GLU A 288 -10.64 -5.85 -15.60
N LEU A 289 -11.66 -5.52 -14.80
CA LEU A 289 -12.97 -5.06 -15.26
C LEU A 289 -13.09 -3.54 -15.11
N MET A 290 -13.58 -2.87 -16.15
CA MET A 290 -13.95 -1.46 -16.13
C MET A 290 -15.36 -1.26 -16.68
N ASP A 291 -16.15 -0.38 -16.07
CA ASP A 291 -17.41 0.05 -16.65
C ASP A 291 -17.21 1.21 -17.65
N GLY A 292 -18.18 1.42 -18.52
CA GLY A 292 -18.12 2.47 -19.55
C GLY A 292 -18.03 3.88 -18.99
N ARG A 293 -18.52 4.12 -17.73
CA ARG A 293 -18.43 5.43 -17.06
C ARG A 293 -17.02 5.69 -16.58
N SER A 294 -16.38 4.71 -15.95
CA SER A 294 -14.98 4.77 -15.52
C SER A 294 -14.06 5.02 -16.72
N GLN A 295 -14.29 4.32 -17.84
CA GLN A 295 -13.52 4.51 -19.06
C GLN A 295 -13.67 5.92 -19.64
N LYS A 296 -14.89 6.46 -19.71
CA LYS A 296 -15.13 7.85 -20.15
C LYS A 296 -14.45 8.87 -19.22
N LEU A 297 -14.45 8.62 -17.92
CA LEU A 297 -13.79 9.47 -16.93
C LEU A 297 -12.27 9.49 -17.15
N VAL A 298 -11.66 8.31 -17.35
CA VAL A 298 -10.22 8.18 -17.64
C VAL A 298 -9.85 8.95 -18.92
N ASN A 299 -10.61 8.76 -19.98
CA ASN A 299 -10.39 9.48 -21.26
C ASN A 299 -10.46 11.00 -21.09
N LYS A 300 -11.48 11.48 -20.35
CA LYS A 300 -11.64 12.90 -20.05
C LYS A 300 -10.49 13.45 -19.21
N ALA A 301 -10.04 12.70 -18.21
CA ALA A 301 -8.97 13.12 -17.30
C ALA A 301 -7.58 13.08 -17.95
N THR A 302 -7.31 12.10 -18.80
CA THR A 302 -5.99 11.88 -19.40
C THR A 302 -5.83 12.47 -20.80
N GLY A 303 -6.94 12.79 -21.50
CA GLY A 303 -6.96 13.18 -22.91
C GLY A 303 -6.57 12.06 -23.88
N LYS A 304 -6.40 10.82 -23.41
CA LYS A 304 -6.04 9.67 -24.25
C LYS A 304 -7.24 9.16 -25.00
N LYS A 305 -7.03 8.69 -26.25
CA LYS A 305 -8.05 8.01 -27.04
C LYS A 305 -8.33 6.62 -26.45
N MET A 306 -9.56 6.15 -26.70
CA MET A 306 -9.94 4.76 -26.43
C MET A 306 -9.06 3.81 -27.25
N PRO A 307 -8.62 2.68 -26.67
CA PRO A 307 -7.89 1.67 -27.44
C PRO A 307 -8.78 0.89 -28.44
N LEU A 308 -10.11 0.88 -28.23
CA LEU A 308 -11.08 0.23 -29.10
C LEU A 308 -11.94 1.25 -29.83
N GLU A 309 -12.36 0.90 -31.02
CA GLU A 309 -13.42 1.60 -31.75
C GLU A 309 -14.79 1.24 -31.16
N GLY A 310 -15.68 2.22 -31.04
CA GLY A 310 -17.01 2.06 -30.46
C GLY A 310 -17.05 2.26 -28.93
N GLU A 311 -18.27 2.26 -28.40
CA GLU A 311 -18.56 2.40 -26.97
C GLU A 311 -19.23 1.13 -26.44
N TYR A 312 -18.71 0.59 -25.36
CA TYR A 312 -19.25 -0.59 -24.70
C TYR A 312 -19.64 -0.25 -23.27
N PRO A 313 -20.65 -0.92 -22.69
CA PRO A 313 -21.01 -0.73 -21.29
C PRO A 313 -19.93 -1.26 -20.32
N PHE A 314 -19.17 -2.27 -20.75
CA PHE A 314 -18.09 -2.87 -19.97
C PHE A 314 -16.84 -3.10 -20.82
N TYR A 315 -15.69 -3.12 -20.14
CA TYR A 315 -14.40 -3.42 -20.74
C TYR A 315 -13.63 -4.36 -19.83
N CYS A 316 -12.91 -5.30 -20.43
CA CYS A 316 -12.01 -6.21 -19.71
C CYS A 316 -10.61 -6.12 -20.30
N LEU A 317 -9.61 -6.01 -19.43
CA LEU A 317 -8.20 -6.22 -19.76
C LEU A 317 -7.79 -7.58 -19.26
N ILE A 318 -7.22 -8.39 -20.16
CA ILE A 318 -6.69 -9.71 -19.85
C ILE A 318 -5.20 -9.69 -20.14
N GLU A 319 -4.39 -10.12 -19.15
CA GLU A 319 -2.95 -10.27 -19.31
C GLU A 319 -2.55 -11.73 -19.15
N THR A 320 -1.69 -12.20 -20.04
CA THR A 320 -0.99 -13.48 -19.90
C THR A 320 0.49 -13.23 -19.68
N SER A 321 1.13 -14.10 -18.88
CA SER A 321 2.56 -14.06 -18.67
C SER A 321 3.13 -15.49 -18.58
N GLY A 322 4.15 -15.76 -19.38
CA GLY A 322 4.76 -17.09 -19.50
C GLY A 322 6.28 -17.06 -19.50
N SER A 323 6.88 -18.24 -19.51
CA SER A 323 8.33 -18.43 -19.42
C SER A 323 9.04 -18.53 -20.77
N ASN A 324 8.30 -18.69 -21.86
CA ASN A 324 8.84 -18.86 -23.21
C ASN A 324 8.23 -17.84 -24.17
N THR A 325 9.04 -16.89 -24.65
CA THR A 325 8.58 -15.78 -25.52
C THR A 325 7.98 -16.27 -26.82
N ASP A 326 8.53 -17.29 -27.47
CA ASP A 326 8.09 -17.76 -28.78
C ASP A 326 6.78 -18.55 -28.63
N HIS A 327 6.78 -19.58 -27.78
CA HIS A 327 5.59 -20.40 -27.55
C HIS A 327 4.45 -19.64 -26.89
N ASP A 328 4.75 -18.83 -25.85
CA ASP A 328 3.69 -18.20 -25.06
C ASP A 328 3.08 -16.97 -25.78
N SER A 329 3.77 -16.38 -26.76
CA SER A 329 3.22 -15.36 -27.64
C SER A 329 2.24 -15.95 -28.66
N GLU A 330 2.64 -17.03 -29.35
CA GLU A 330 1.76 -17.72 -30.32
C GLU A 330 0.51 -18.30 -29.65
N VAL A 331 0.69 -19.03 -28.55
CA VAL A 331 -0.42 -19.62 -27.79
C VAL A 331 -1.33 -18.53 -27.17
N GLY A 332 -0.76 -17.43 -26.74
CA GLY A 332 -1.51 -16.27 -26.23
C GLY A 332 -2.42 -15.66 -27.29
N GLU A 333 -1.90 -15.38 -28.50
CA GLU A 333 -2.67 -14.84 -29.62
C GLU A 333 -3.79 -15.78 -30.08
N ASP A 334 -3.51 -17.06 -30.27
CA ASP A 334 -4.50 -18.05 -30.67
C ASP A 334 -5.62 -18.22 -29.63
N ARG A 335 -5.27 -18.27 -28.34
CA ARG A 335 -6.24 -18.40 -27.26
C ARG A 335 -7.06 -17.12 -27.03
N PHE A 336 -6.48 -15.94 -27.21
CA PHE A 336 -7.24 -14.67 -27.21
C PHE A 336 -8.22 -14.59 -28.37
N THR A 337 -7.83 -15.05 -29.55
CA THR A 337 -8.72 -15.13 -30.73
C THR A 337 -9.86 -16.10 -30.47
N SER A 338 -9.60 -17.27 -29.90
CA SER A 338 -10.64 -18.25 -29.52
C SER A 338 -11.61 -17.70 -28.44
N LEU A 339 -11.16 -16.81 -27.56
CA LEU A 339 -12.02 -16.13 -26.58
C LEU A 339 -12.99 -15.12 -27.24
N MET A 340 -12.61 -14.54 -28.38
CA MET A 340 -13.47 -13.59 -29.11
C MET A 340 -14.58 -14.28 -29.90
N ASP A 341 -14.41 -15.53 -30.27
CA ASP A 341 -15.36 -16.30 -31.08
C ASP A 341 -16.53 -16.92 -30.25
N GLN A 342 -16.56 -16.71 -28.91
CA GLN A 342 -17.57 -17.21 -27.97
C GLN A 342 -18.43 -16.10 -27.37
#